data_fd5618993614e564b932a512b49cfbfe
#
_entry.id   fd5618993614e564b932a512b49cfbfe
#
_cell.length_a   1.000
_cell.length_b   1.000
_cell.length_c   1.000
_cell.angle_alpha   90.00
_cell.angle_beta   90.00
_cell.angle_gamma   90.00
#
_symmetry.space_group_name_H-M   'P 1'
#
loop_
_entity.id
_entity.type
_entity.pdbx_description
1 polymer ?
#
loop_
_entity_poly.entity_id
_entity_poly.type
_entity_poly.pdbx_seq_one_letter_code
_entity_poly.pdbx_strand_id
1 'polypeptide(L)'
;MKIALCGSLSFYQDIERIKDELHAMKHEVLLPASIELYGPKANELKSNREYYLKIAPDFIRIHFDKIASSDAILVVNVEKNGIKNYIGGNTFAEIMVAFYLKKKIFLLNPIPTDEKLSSIKNEIEVVKPIILNGDLKLIGGSSV
;
A
#
# COMPACT_ATOMS: atom_id res chain seq x y z
N MET A 1 -7.03 -12.94 7.72
CA MET A 1 -5.86 -12.30 8.35
C MET A 1 -6.07 -10.80 8.44
N LYS A 2 -5.21 -10.12 9.15
CA LYS A 2 -5.23 -8.66 9.30
C LYS A 2 -4.26 -8.05 8.31
N ILE A 3 -4.77 -7.20 7.41
CA ILE A 3 -4.02 -6.69 6.25
C ILE A 3 -4.04 -5.16 6.26
N ALA A 4 -2.87 -4.54 6.20
CA ALA A 4 -2.75 -3.09 6.02
C ALA A 4 -2.61 -2.79 4.52
N LEU A 5 -3.49 -1.92 3.99
CA LEU A 5 -3.40 -1.49 2.60
C LEU A 5 -2.41 -0.34 2.48
N CYS A 6 -1.54 -0.41 1.48
CA CYS A 6 -0.52 0.57 1.19
C CYS A 6 -0.64 1.02 -0.27
N GLY A 7 -0.46 2.30 -0.54
CA GLY A 7 -0.56 2.82 -1.90
C GLY A 7 -0.67 4.32 -1.91
N SER A 8 -0.54 4.91 -3.10
CA SER A 8 -0.72 6.34 -3.28
C SER A 8 -2.13 6.78 -2.87
N LEU A 9 -2.24 7.94 -2.23
CA LEU A 9 -3.54 8.49 -1.86
C LEU A 9 -4.42 8.77 -3.10
N SER A 10 -3.80 8.92 -4.26
CA SER A 10 -4.55 9.08 -5.51
C SER A 10 -5.30 7.80 -5.91
N PHE A 11 -4.98 6.66 -5.29
CA PHE A 11 -5.66 5.38 -5.55
C PHE A 11 -6.83 5.15 -4.59
N TYR A 12 -7.41 6.20 -4.05
CA TYR A 12 -8.50 6.12 -3.08
C TYR A 12 -9.62 5.17 -3.51
N GLN A 13 -10.08 5.28 -4.77
CA GLN A 13 -11.19 4.45 -5.25
C GLN A 13 -10.81 2.97 -5.30
N ASP A 14 -9.59 2.66 -5.77
CA ASP A 14 -9.11 1.28 -5.79
C ASP A 14 -8.95 0.72 -4.38
N ILE A 15 -8.41 1.53 -3.46
CA ILE A 15 -8.21 1.12 -2.07
C ILE A 15 -9.55 0.80 -1.40
N GLU A 16 -10.58 1.64 -1.62
CA GLU A 16 -11.91 1.41 -1.06
C GLU A 16 -12.54 0.14 -1.63
N ARG A 17 -12.43 -0.08 -2.94
CA ARG A 17 -12.96 -1.28 -3.58
C ARG A 17 -12.27 -2.53 -3.03
N ILE A 18 -10.95 -2.51 -2.92
CA ILE A 18 -10.19 -3.66 -2.42
C ILE A 18 -10.52 -3.91 -0.94
N LYS A 19 -10.67 -2.86 -0.14
CA LYS A 19 -11.11 -3.00 1.25
C LYS A 19 -12.42 -3.77 1.33
N ASP A 20 -13.41 -3.40 0.52
CA ASP A 20 -14.71 -4.05 0.53
C ASP A 20 -14.62 -5.53 0.12
N GLU A 21 -13.82 -5.82 -0.92
CA GLU A 21 -13.61 -7.21 -1.36
C GLU A 21 -12.93 -8.06 -0.29
N LEU A 22 -11.92 -7.50 0.38
CA LEU A 22 -11.23 -8.22 1.46
C LEU A 22 -12.13 -8.44 2.67
N HIS A 23 -12.99 -7.48 3.01
CA HIS A 23 -13.97 -7.65 4.06
C HIS A 23 -14.96 -8.79 3.73
N ALA A 24 -15.38 -8.88 2.46
CA ALA A 24 -16.26 -9.96 2.02
C ALA A 24 -15.56 -11.33 2.14
N MET A 25 -14.23 -11.35 2.06
CA MET A 25 -13.42 -12.56 2.24
C MET A 25 -13.05 -12.80 3.71
N LYS A 26 -13.64 -12.06 4.65
CA LYS A 26 -13.45 -12.19 6.10
C LYS A 26 -12.08 -11.78 6.60
N HIS A 27 -11.39 -10.89 5.88
CA HIS A 27 -10.15 -10.27 6.37
C HIS A 27 -10.44 -8.99 7.14
N GLU A 28 -9.63 -8.68 8.14
CA GLU A 28 -9.63 -7.38 8.78
C GLU A 28 -8.69 -6.47 7.96
N VAL A 29 -9.13 -5.24 7.69
CA VAL A 29 -8.39 -4.33 6.81
C VAL A 29 -8.09 -3.02 7.53
N LEU A 30 -6.84 -2.58 7.46
CA LEU A 30 -6.41 -1.28 7.98
C LEU A 30 -6.08 -0.36 6.81
N LEU A 31 -6.60 0.86 6.84
CA LEU A 31 -6.38 1.87 5.82
C LEU A 31 -5.38 2.93 6.31
N PRO A 32 -4.71 3.66 5.40
CA PRO A 32 -3.94 4.85 5.79
C PRO A 32 -4.83 5.82 6.56
N ALA A 33 -4.30 6.40 7.65
CA ALA A 33 -5.05 7.34 8.49
C ALA A 33 -5.55 8.54 7.69
N SER A 34 -4.79 9.01 6.71
CA SER A 34 -5.20 10.10 5.83
C SER A 34 -6.47 9.77 5.06
N ILE A 35 -6.61 8.53 4.60
CA ILE A 35 -7.82 8.08 3.90
C ILE A 35 -8.98 7.95 4.88
N GLU A 36 -8.76 7.41 6.07
CA GLU A 36 -9.80 7.29 7.08
C GLU A 36 -10.38 8.64 7.48
N LEU A 37 -9.52 9.66 7.64
CA LEU A 37 -9.92 10.98 8.13
C LEU A 37 -10.46 11.89 7.03
N TYR A 38 -9.91 11.81 5.83
CA TYR A 38 -10.21 12.76 4.76
C TYR A 38 -10.90 12.12 3.55
N GLY A 39 -10.98 10.78 3.49
CA GLY A 39 -11.67 10.08 2.42
C GLY A 39 -11.13 10.45 1.04
N PRO A 40 -12.03 10.77 0.07
CA PRO A 40 -11.59 11.10 -1.29
C PRO A 40 -10.75 12.38 -1.37
N LYS A 41 -10.74 13.20 -0.33
CA LYS A 41 -9.94 14.43 -0.29
C LYS A 41 -8.52 14.21 0.24
N ALA A 42 -8.17 12.99 0.63
CA ALA A 42 -6.86 12.71 1.20
C ALA A 42 -5.71 13.15 0.28
N ASN A 43 -5.86 12.95 -1.03
CA ASN A 43 -4.83 13.33 -1.99
C ASN A 43 -4.65 14.84 -2.10
N GLU A 44 -5.67 15.63 -1.75
CA GLU A 44 -5.60 17.09 -1.79
C GLU A 44 -4.75 17.69 -0.67
N LEU A 45 -4.45 16.90 0.37
CA LEU A 45 -3.61 17.37 1.48
C LEU A 45 -2.26 17.88 1.01
N LYS A 46 -1.72 17.29 -0.07
CA LYS A 46 -0.42 17.67 -0.61
C LYS A 46 -0.43 19.04 -1.30
N SER A 47 -1.60 19.57 -1.65
CA SER A 47 -1.72 20.85 -2.34
C SER A 47 -1.37 22.03 -1.42
N ASN A 48 -1.52 21.87 -0.10
CA ASN A 48 -1.07 22.85 0.87
C ASN A 48 0.22 22.32 1.53
N ARG A 49 1.37 22.74 0.97
CA ARG A 49 2.66 22.18 1.37
C ARG A 49 2.97 22.39 2.86
N GLU A 50 2.70 23.57 3.38
CA GLU A 50 2.96 23.89 4.79
C GLU A 50 2.15 22.99 5.71
N TYR A 51 0.85 22.87 5.46
CA TYR A 51 -0.03 22.04 6.24
C TYR A 51 0.36 20.56 6.13
N TYR A 52 0.66 20.09 4.91
CA TYR A 52 1.06 18.72 4.68
C TYR A 52 2.31 18.34 5.48
N LEU A 53 3.34 19.19 5.45
CA LEU A 53 4.58 18.92 6.18
C LEU A 53 4.36 18.90 7.71
N LYS A 54 3.32 19.55 8.19
CA LYS A 54 2.98 19.56 9.62
C LYS A 54 2.33 18.24 10.07
N ILE A 55 1.44 17.67 9.24
CA ILE A 55 0.67 16.48 9.61
C ILE A 55 1.25 15.16 9.11
N ALA A 56 1.96 15.19 7.99
CA ALA A 56 2.46 13.97 7.35
C ALA A 56 3.33 13.09 8.25
N PRO A 57 4.22 13.63 9.09
CA PRO A 57 5.02 12.78 9.98
C PRO A 57 4.16 11.88 10.87
N ASP A 58 3.07 12.39 11.42
CA ASP A 58 2.18 11.60 12.25
C ASP A 58 1.48 10.51 11.45
N PHE A 59 1.01 10.83 10.24
CA PHE A 59 0.37 9.83 9.38
C PHE A 59 1.32 8.70 8.98
N ILE A 60 2.60 9.03 8.73
CA ILE A 60 3.61 8.01 8.43
C ILE A 60 3.78 7.06 9.63
N ARG A 61 3.94 7.61 10.82
CA ARG A 61 4.10 6.80 12.04
C ARG A 61 2.88 5.94 12.32
N ILE A 62 1.68 6.52 12.22
CA ILE A 62 0.43 5.80 12.44
C ILE A 62 0.33 4.62 11.47
N HIS A 63 0.67 4.82 10.19
CA HIS A 63 0.56 3.73 9.22
C HIS A 63 1.63 2.65 9.47
N PHE A 64 2.84 3.04 9.87
CA PHE A 64 3.85 2.06 10.27
C PHE A 64 3.38 1.23 11.48
N ASP A 65 2.70 1.85 12.44
CA ASP A 65 2.13 1.13 13.58
C ASP A 65 1.03 0.15 13.12
N LYS A 66 0.21 0.54 12.15
CA LYS A 66 -0.80 -0.35 11.56
C LYS A 66 -0.15 -1.55 10.89
N ILE A 67 0.94 -1.33 10.16
CA ILE A 67 1.70 -2.41 9.55
C ILE A 67 2.24 -3.36 10.64
N ALA A 68 2.80 -2.79 11.70
CA ALA A 68 3.35 -3.60 12.79
C ALA A 68 2.30 -4.48 13.46
N SER A 69 1.06 -4.01 13.54
CA SER A 69 -0.05 -4.78 14.13
C SER A 69 -0.73 -5.74 13.16
N SER A 70 -0.33 -5.74 11.89
CA SER A 70 -0.95 -6.55 10.85
C SER A 70 -0.19 -7.85 10.61
N ASP A 71 -0.84 -8.80 9.93
CA ASP A 71 -0.19 -10.03 9.46
C ASP A 71 0.51 -9.83 8.14
N ALA A 72 0.01 -8.90 7.34
CA ALA A 72 0.48 -8.66 5.98
C ALA A 72 0.22 -7.23 5.55
N ILE A 73 0.91 -6.80 4.49
CA ILE A 73 0.51 -5.62 3.74
C ILE A 73 0.06 -6.05 2.34
N LEU A 74 -0.86 -5.29 1.77
CA LEU A 74 -1.22 -5.38 0.36
C LEU A 74 -0.94 -4.03 -0.28
N VAL A 75 0.01 -4.01 -1.21
CA VAL A 75 0.37 -2.82 -1.96
C VAL A 75 -0.58 -2.70 -3.15
N VAL A 76 -1.32 -1.59 -3.21
CA VAL A 76 -2.23 -1.29 -4.31
C VAL A 76 -1.44 -0.50 -5.36
N ASN A 77 -0.77 -1.22 -6.26
CA ASN A 77 0.10 -0.63 -7.27
C ASN A 77 -0.58 -0.64 -8.64
N VAL A 78 -1.45 0.34 -8.85
CA VAL A 78 -2.13 0.55 -10.12
C VAL A 78 -1.44 1.66 -10.92
N GLU A 79 -1.92 1.96 -12.13
CA GLU A 79 -1.28 2.96 -12.98
C GLU A 79 -1.47 4.37 -12.42
N LYS A 80 -0.40 5.17 -12.48
CA LYS A 80 -0.44 6.60 -12.12
C LYS A 80 0.38 7.40 -13.12
N ASN A 81 -0.25 8.39 -13.75
CA ASN A 81 0.38 9.28 -14.72
C ASN A 81 1.15 8.52 -15.81
N GLY A 82 0.56 7.45 -16.33
CA GLY A 82 1.17 6.64 -17.38
C GLY A 82 2.20 5.62 -16.90
N ILE A 83 2.51 5.59 -15.61
CA ILE A 83 3.45 4.61 -15.05
C ILE A 83 2.66 3.41 -14.53
N LYS A 84 2.83 2.26 -15.17
CA LYS A 84 2.14 1.03 -14.77
C LYS A 84 2.70 0.49 -13.44
N ASN A 85 1.79 -0.07 -12.64
CA ASN A 85 2.14 -0.72 -11.38
C ASN A 85 2.90 0.21 -10.43
N TYR A 86 2.46 1.48 -10.38
CA TYR A 86 3.17 2.55 -9.69
C TYR A 86 3.34 2.28 -8.20
N ILE A 87 4.56 2.47 -7.71
CA ILE A 87 4.91 2.44 -6.29
C ILE A 87 5.69 3.73 -6.01
N GLY A 88 5.12 4.59 -5.16
CA GLY A 88 5.78 5.83 -4.76
C GLY A 88 6.74 5.61 -3.61
N GLY A 89 7.48 6.67 -3.25
CA GLY A 89 8.49 6.60 -2.20
C GLY A 89 7.93 6.21 -0.84
N ASN A 90 6.78 6.77 -0.46
CA ASN A 90 6.18 6.45 0.83
C ASN A 90 5.72 4.98 0.89
N THR A 91 5.12 4.49 -0.19
CA THR A 91 4.71 3.09 -0.28
C THR A 91 5.93 2.16 -0.25
N PHE A 92 7.01 2.56 -0.93
CA PHE A 92 8.25 1.81 -0.87
C PHE A 92 8.79 1.71 0.56
N ALA A 93 8.76 2.80 1.31
CA ALA A 93 9.19 2.79 2.71
C ALA A 93 8.33 1.80 3.53
N GLU A 94 7.03 1.75 3.27
CA GLU A 94 6.12 0.82 3.95
C GLU A 94 6.43 -0.64 3.61
N ILE A 95 6.81 -0.92 2.36
CA ILE A 95 7.28 -2.26 1.96
C ILE A 95 8.51 -2.66 2.78
N MET A 96 9.46 -1.75 2.94
CA MET A 96 10.70 -2.04 3.68
C MET A 96 10.43 -2.23 5.17
N VAL A 97 9.51 -1.45 5.75
CA VAL A 97 9.10 -1.65 7.15
C VAL A 97 8.46 -3.02 7.33
N ALA A 98 7.55 -3.40 6.43
CA ALA A 98 6.92 -4.71 6.47
C ALA A 98 7.95 -5.83 6.36
N PHE A 99 8.92 -5.68 5.47
CA PHE A 99 10.00 -6.65 5.31
C PHE A 99 10.82 -6.80 6.60
N TYR A 100 11.22 -5.68 7.20
CA TYR A 100 11.97 -5.69 8.46
C TYR A 100 11.18 -6.40 9.57
N LEU A 101 9.87 -6.15 9.64
CA LEU A 101 8.99 -6.75 10.64
C LEU A 101 8.52 -8.16 10.28
N LYS A 102 9.04 -8.72 9.19
CA LYS A 102 8.75 -10.10 8.74
C LYS A 102 7.26 -10.32 8.44
N LYS A 103 6.58 -9.29 7.94
CA LYS A 103 5.20 -9.40 7.50
C LYS A 103 5.15 -9.97 6.09
N LYS A 104 4.03 -10.62 5.73
CA LYS A 104 3.80 -11.02 4.35
C LYS A 104 3.60 -9.76 3.50
N ILE A 105 4.17 -9.75 2.30
CA ILE A 105 4.09 -8.60 1.39
C ILE A 105 3.43 -9.07 0.11
N PHE A 106 2.22 -8.54 -0.15
CA PHE A 106 1.50 -8.81 -1.39
C PHE A 106 1.52 -7.56 -2.27
N LEU A 107 1.79 -7.74 -3.56
CA LEU A 107 1.57 -6.70 -4.56
C LEU A 107 0.33 -7.07 -5.37
N LEU A 108 -0.57 -6.12 -5.55
CA LEU A 108 -1.77 -6.34 -6.36
C LEU A 108 -1.38 -6.68 -7.80
N ASN A 109 -0.42 -5.97 -8.36
CA ASN A 109 0.09 -6.13 -9.72
C ASN A 109 1.60 -6.36 -9.72
N PRO A 110 2.19 -6.78 -10.86
CA PRO A 110 3.64 -7.06 -10.92
C PRO A 110 4.52 -5.89 -10.50
N ILE A 111 5.78 -6.21 -10.18
CA ILE A 111 6.80 -5.21 -9.87
C ILE A 111 6.93 -4.25 -11.04
N PRO A 112 6.92 -2.92 -10.81
CA PRO A 112 7.01 -1.95 -11.90
C PRO A 112 8.32 -2.06 -12.67
N THR A 113 8.25 -1.87 -13.99
CA THR A 113 9.41 -1.95 -14.87
C THR A 113 9.77 -0.60 -15.50
N ASP A 114 8.98 0.46 -15.23
CA ASP A 114 9.24 1.79 -15.76
C ASP A 114 10.59 2.32 -15.24
N GLU A 115 11.39 2.93 -16.13
CA GLU A 115 12.69 3.47 -15.77
C GLU A 115 12.62 4.50 -14.67
N LYS A 116 11.51 5.24 -14.57
CA LYS A 116 11.33 6.24 -13.51
C LYS A 116 11.33 5.62 -12.11
N LEU A 117 11.09 4.32 -12.01
CA LEU A 117 11.09 3.58 -10.75
C LEU A 117 12.27 2.62 -10.62
N SER A 118 13.28 2.77 -11.49
CA SER A 118 14.43 1.85 -11.50
C SER A 118 15.20 1.83 -10.18
N SER A 119 15.19 2.96 -9.44
CA SER A 119 15.93 3.04 -8.18
C SER A 119 15.35 2.18 -7.07
N ILE A 120 14.07 1.79 -7.16
CA ILE A 120 13.44 0.97 -6.12
C ILE A 120 13.16 -0.47 -6.60
N LYS A 121 13.22 -0.71 -7.91
CA LYS A 121 12.88 -2.00 -8.49
C LYS A 121 13.70 -3.14 -7.90
N ASN A 122 15.00 -2.95 -7.79
CA ASN A 122 15.91 -3.98 -7.29
C ASN A 122 15.56 -4.38 -5.85
N GLU A 123 15.32 -3.40 -4.99
CA GLU A 123 15.00 -3.66 -3.59
C GLU A 123 13.65 -4.36 -3.44
N ILE A 124 12.68 -4.03 -4.30
CA ILE A 124 11.39 -4.73 -4.29
C ILE A 124 11.57 -6.18 -4.72
N GLU A 125 12.39 -6.44 -5.75
CA GLU A 125 12.70 -7.81 -6.16
C GLU A 125 13.36 -8.61 -5.04
N VAL A 126 14.27 -7.97 -4.30
CA VAL A 126 15.02 -8.62 -3.21
C VAL A 126 14.08 -9.07 -2.08
N VAL A 127 13.06 -8.30 -1.76
CA VAL A 127 12.11 -8.67 -0.69
C VAL A 127 11.13 -9.77 -1.12
N LYS A 128 11.13 -10.13 -2.40
CA LYS A 128 10.34 -11.25 -2.95
C LYS A 128 8.86 -11.18 -2.57
N PRO A 129 8.16 -10.12 -2.97
CA PRO A 129 6.73 -10.03 -2.66
C PRO A 129 5.92 -11.09 -3.41
N ILE A 130 4.76 -11.40 -2.87
CA ILE A 130 3.82 -12.31 -3.52
C ILE A 130 2.99 -11.48 -4.49
N ILE A 131 3.07 -11.80 -5.79
CA ILE A 131 2.36 -11.05 -6.83
C ILE A 131 1.00 -11.68 -7.05
N LEU A 132 -0.07 -10.87 -6.91
CA LEU A 132 -1.45 -11.37 -7.01
C LEU A 132 -1.99 -11.34 -8.43
N ASN A 133 -1.41 -10.55 -9.33
CA ASN A 133 -1.91 -10.34 -10.69
C ASN A 133 -3.41 -9.99 -10.69
N GLY A 134 -3.83 -9.13 -9.78
CA GLY A 134 -5.21 -8.68 -9.67
C GLY A 134 -6.15 -9.63 -8.94
N ASP A 135 -5.69 -10.82 -8.56
CA ASP A 135 -6.57 -11.83 -7.96
C ASP A 135 -6.40 -11.90 -6.44
N LEU A 136 -7.33 -11.26 -5.71
CA LEU A 136 -7.31 -11.23 -4.26
C LEU A 136 -7.53 -12.60 -3.62
N LYS A 137 -8.07 -13.56 -4.36
CA LYS A 137 -8.29 -14.91 -3.82
C LYS A 137 -6.98 -15.62 -3.49
N LEU A 138 -5.88 -15.20 -4.12
CA LEU A 138 -4.56 -15.79 -3.84
C LEU A 138 -4.10 -15.50 -2.42
N ILE A 139 -4.61 -14.45 -1.78
CA ILE A 139 -4.31 -14.16 -0.38
C ILE A 139 -4.81 -15.30 0.52
N GLY A 140 -6.04 -15.76 0.31
CA GLY A 140 -6.60 -16.87 1.07
C GLY A 140 -5.83 -18.17 0.86
N GLY A 141 -5.43 -18.46 -0.39
CA GLY A 141 -4.65 -19.65 -0.72
C GLY A 141 -3.28 -19.69 -0.06
N SER A 142 -2.68 -18.51 0.18
CA SER A 142 -1.35 -18.42 0.79
C SER A 142 -1.34 -18.69 2.29
N SER A 143 -2.48 -18.79 2.93
CA SER A 143 -2.60 -19.02 4.38
C SER A 143 -2.63 -20.49 4.77
N VAL A 144 -2.59 -21.38 3.81
CA VAL A 144 -2.67 -22.83 4.03
C VAL A 144 -1.30 -23.43 4.32
#